data_762587f3a84bdca15565f202cb528d38
#
_entry.id   762587f3a84bdca15565f202cb528d38
#
_cell.length_a   1.000
_cell.length_b   1.000
_cell.length_c   1.000
_cell.angle_alpha   90.00
_cell.angle_beta   90.00
_cell.angle_gamma   90.00
#
_symmetry.space_group_name_H-M   'P 1'
#
loop_
_entity.id
_entity.type
_entity.pdbx_description
1 polymer ?
#
loop_
_entity_poly.entity_id
_entity_poly.type
_entity_poly.pdbx_seq_one_letter_code
_entity_poly.pdbx_strand_id
1 'polypeptide(L)'
;MIQGFASPAALLGGDHGFALTRSHADLAWLARSFVRNAEVAGARALYLSEGPTDDVLRLDLPLPRHPGAVIVVEAAPVLAPGDTFRPEVYVRALEAAVDAALRDGFTGAHVFVEGAWSLSDVRGVEVWWELEEIAHELGVLQRGNTVLLCQFGQDRFEPEALERAERAHPLSVAASSMGFPASAAKRVHRESDVLHVSGELDRGTATLLATACRGSVGTVTIDLAEATFFDVGAYRAVTKIAKSCKQVRLRNAPSIVQRVVFALSGEAGLEIEVEDDAVSMRVG
;
A
#
# COMPACT_ATOMS: atom_id res chain seq x y z
N MET A 1 0.72 -6.70 13.59
CA MET A 1 0.62 -6.73 12.11
C MET A 1 1.93 -6.24 11.55
N ILE A 2 2.44 -6.82 10.48
CA ILE A 2 3.75 -6.50 9.92
C ILE A 2 3.50 -5.61 8.71
N GLN A 3 4.21 -4.47 8.62
CA GLN A 3 3.97 -3.46 7.59
C GLN A 3 4.92 -3.59 6.41
N GLY A 4 4.36 -3.48 5.19
CA GLY A 4 5.11 -3.22 3.96
C GLY A 4 5.41 -1.73 3.79
N PHE A 5 6.38 -1.40 2.93
CA PHE A 5 6.71 -0.03 2.56
C PHE A 5 6.62 0.14 1.06
N ALA A 6 6.01 1.24 0.62
CA ALA A 6 5.89 1.56 -0.78
C ALA A 6 6.13 3.05 -1.04
N SER A 7 6.61 3.37 -2.22
CA SER A 7 6.46 4.70 -2.78
C SER A 7 5.01 4.90 -3.24
N PRO A 8 4.44 6.11 -3.19
CA PRO A 8 3.11 6.37 -3.73
C PRO A 8 2.95 5.95 -5.20
N ALA A 9 4.06 5.99 -5.96
CA ALA A 9 4.10 5.56 -7.36
C ALA A 9 4.11 4.04 -7.56
N ALA A 10 4.29 3.26 -6.51
CA ALA A 10 4.36 1.79 -6.56
C ALA A 10 3.11 1.10 -6.00
N LEU A 11 2.07 1.86 -5.63
CA LEU A 11 0.81 1.30 -5.14
C LEU A 11 0.08 0.55 -6.25
N LEU A 12 -0.48 -0.59 -5.91
CA LEU A 12 -1.19 -1.49 -6.81
C LEU A 12 -2.61 -1.76 -6.32
N GLY A 13 -3.47 -2.19 -7.22
CA GLY A 13 -4.83 -2.60 -6.86
C GLY A 13 -4.86 -3.62 -5.71
N GLY A 14 -5.72 -3.36 -4.74
CA GLY A 14 -5.83 -4.10 -3.49
C GLY A 14 -4.99 -3.54 -2.34
N ASP A 15 -4.14 -2.53 -2.57
CA ASP A 15 -3.34 -1.93 -1.51
C ASP A 15 -4.20 -1.03 -0.60
N HIS A 16 -3.96 -1.17 0.71
CA HIS A 16 -4.44 -0.29 1.76
C HIS A 16 -3.24 0.25 2.53
N GLY A 17 -2.96 1.54 2.40
CA GLY A 17 -1.73 2.16 2.88
C GLY A 17 -1.94 3.28 3.88
N PHE A 18 -0.96 3.41 4.79
CA PHE A 18 -0.77 4.51 5.73
C PHE A 18 0.32 5.44 5.24
N ALA A 19 0.11 6.75 5.30
CA ALA A 19 1.14 7.75 5.04
C ALA A 19 1.19 8.81 6.14
N LEU A 20 2.37 9.01 6.73
CA LEU A 20 2.61 10.05 7.72
C LEU A 20 3.26 11.26 7.06
N THR A 21 2.58 12.42 7.09
CA THR A 21 3.13 13.70 6.64
C THR A 21 3.58 14.55 7.82
N ARG A 22 4.67 15.29 7.64
CA ARG A 22 5.25 16.19 8.65
C ARG A 22 5.09 17.65 8.29
N SER A 23 4.64 17.92 7.06
CA SER A 23 4.49 19.27 6.53
C SER A 23 3.49 19.29 5.40
N HIS A 24 3.00 20.49 5.06
CA HIS A 24 2.19 20.71 3.85
C HIS A 24 2.96 20.33 2.55
N ALA A 25 4.28 20.49 2.53
CA ALA A 25 5.10 20.08 1.38
C ALA A 25 5.10 18.55 1.20
N ASP A 26 5.14 17.78 2.31
CA ASP A 26 5.01 16.32 2.26
C ASP A 26 3.64 15.91 1.74
N LEU A 27 2.55 16.53 2.26
CA LEU A 27 1.19 16.27 1.79
C LEU A 27 1.05 16.56 0.30
N ALA A 28 1.55 17.71 -0.14
CA ALA A 28 1.49 18.10 -1.55
C ALA A 28 2.28 17.14 -2.45
N TRP A 29 3.46 16.70 -2.02
CA TRP A 29 4.26 15.72 -2.75
C TRP A 29 3.55 14.36 -2.81
N LEU A 30 3.02 13.89 -1.69
CA LEU A 30 2.29 12.63 -1.58
C LEU A 30 1.06 12.61 -2.48
N ALA A 31 0.22 13.65 -2.38
CA ALA A 31 -1.00 13.79 -3.15
C ALA A 31 -0.72 13.81 -4.67
N ARG A 32 0.28 14.61 -5.11
CA ARG A 32 0.70 14.63 -6.52
C ARG A 32 1.21 13.29 -7.02
N SER A 33 2.01 12.61 -6.20
CA SER A 33 2.56 11.30 -6.55
C SER A 33 1.47 10.23 -6.64
N PHE A 34 0.49 10.29 -5.73
CA PHE A 34 -0.67 9.40 -5.72
C PHE A 34 -1.57 9.60 -6.95
N VAL A 35 -1.89 10.85 -7.29
CA VAL A 35 -2.68 11.18 -8.48
C VAL A 35 -1.98 10.71 -9.76
N ARG A 36 -0.65 10.89 -9.86
CA ARG A 36 0.13 10.36 -11.00
C ARG A 36 0.10 8.84 -11.07
N ASN A 37 0.17 8.16 -9.92
CA ASN A 37 0.05 6.70 -9.88
C ASN A 37 -1.32 6.26 -10.41
N ALA A 38 -2.41 6.90 -9.99
CA ALA A 38 -3.75 6.62 -10.49
C ALA A 38 -3.83 6.82 -12.02
N GLU A 39 -3.25 7.92 -12.53
CA GLU A 39 -3.23 8.19 -13.98
C GLU A 39 -2.46 7.11 -14.77
N VAL A 40 -1.28 6.70 -14.29
CA VAL A 40 -0.48 5.63 -14.92
C VAL A 40 -1.23 4.30 -14.89
N ALA A 41 -1.94 4.03 -13.81
CA ALA A 41 -2.75 2.83 -13.64
C ALA A 41 -4.05 2.84 -14.48
N GLY A 42 -4.40 3.98 -15.10
CA GLY A 42 -5.69 4.18 -15.77
C GLY A 42 -6.88 4.22 -14.80
N ALA A 43 -6.61 4.46 -13.51
CA ALA A 43 -7.63 4.54 -12.46
C ALA A 43 -8.09 5.99 -12.26
N ARG A 44 -9.27 6.16 -11.67
CA ARG A 44 -9.76 7.46 -11.20
C ARG A 44 -9.16 7.77 -9.83
N ALA A 45 -8.57 8.96 -9.64
CA ALA A 45 -8.20 9.45 -8.34
C ALA A 45 -9.39 10.12 -7.65
N LEU A 46 -9.73 9.66 -6.44
CA LEU A 46 -10.69 10.30 -5.54
C LEU A 46 -9.93 10.82 -4.32
N TYR A 47 -9.95 12.12 -4.11
CA TYR A 47 -9.31 12.78 -2.98
C TYR A 47 -10.38 13.24 -1.98
N LEU A 48 -10.38 12.64 -0.80
CA LEU A 48 -11.25 12.98 0.32
C LEU A 48 -10.48 13.92 1.26
N SER A 49 -10.76 15.22 1.16
CA SER A 49 -10.09 16.26 1.94
C SER A 49 -10.66 16.41 3.35
N GLU A 50 -9.82 16.75 4.30
CA GLU A 50 -10.25 17.14 5.66
C GLU A 50 -11.15 18.38 5.65
N GLY A 51 -10.80 19.36 4.82
CA GLY A 51 -11.45 20.67 4.76
C GLY A 51 -11.96 21.01 3.36
N PRO A 52 -12.30 22.29 3.14
CA PRO A 52 -12.85 22.75 1.87
C PRO A 52 -11.98 22.38 0.67
N THR A 53 -12.61 22.00 -0.43
CA THR A 53 -11.92 21.57 -1.65
C THR A 53 -10.96 22.64 -2.21
N ASP A 54 -11.22 23.93 -1.92
CA ASP A 54 -10.33 25.03 -2.31
C ASP A 54 -8.93 24.94 -1.70
N ASP A 55 -8.79 24.34 -0.53
CA ASP A 55 -7.50 24.13 0.11
C ASP A 55 -6.68 23.05 -0.61
N VAL A 56 -7.34 22.06 -1.19
CA VAL A 56 -6.69 21.02 -2.01
C VAL A 56 -6.13 21.59 -3.32
N LEU A 57 -6.72 22.65 -3.86
CA LEU A 57 -6.19 23.33 -5.04
C LEU A 57 -4.78 23.90 -4.80
N ARG A 58 -4.44 24.19 -3.54
CA ARG A 58 -3.09 24.67 -3.14
C ARG A 58 -2.04 23.56 -3.15
N LEU A 59 -2.45 22.29 -3.26
CA LEU A 59 -1.53 21.15 -3.38
C LEU A 59 -0.93 21.04 -4.79
N ASP A 60 -1.36 21.87 -5.74
CA ASP A 60 -0.88 21.89 -7.12
C ASP A 60 -0.94 20.47 -7.75
N LEU A 61 -2.13 19.85 -7.65
CA LEU A 61 -2.36 18.52 -8.20
C LEU A 61 -2.16 18.54 -9.73
N PRO A 62 -1.63 17.45 -10.31
CA PRO A 62 -1.47 17.34 -11.76
C PRO A 62 -2.81 17.57 -12.47
N LEU A 63 -2.80 18.36 -13.54
CA LEU A 63 -3.97 18.50 -14.41
C LEU A 63 -4.28 17.14 -15.04
N PRO A 64 -5.51 16.63 -14.88
CA PRO A 64 -5.86 15.32 -15.40
C PRO A 64 -5.90 15.35 -16.93
N ARG A 65 -5.40 14.28 -17.57
CA ARG A 65 -5.48 14.12 -19.03
C ARG A 65 -6.90 13.86 -19.51
N HIS A 66 -7.75 13.31 -18.64
CA HIS A 66 -9.15 13.02 -18.94
C HIS A 66 -10.09 13.76 -17.98
N PRO A 67 -11.18 14.36 -18.45
CA PRO A 67 -12.20 14.92 -17.58
C PRO A 67 -12.70 13.86 -16.56
N GLY A 68 -12.82 14.26 -15.30
CA GLY A 68 -13.28 13.36 -14.24
C GLY A 68 -12.27 12.32 -13.78
N ALA A 69 -11.00 12.35 -14.26
CA ALA A 69 -9.96 11.45 -13.76
C ALA A 69 -9.51 11.78 -12.34
N VAL A 70 -9.70 13.02 -11.90
CA VAL A 70 -9.45 13.45 -10.51
C VAL A 70 -10.73 14.07 -9.97
N ILE A 71 -11.19 13.59 -8.83
CA ILE A 71 -12.34 14.13 -8.10
C ILE A 71 -11.86 14.49 -6.70
N VAL A 72 -12.17 15.70 -6.27
CA VAL A 72 -11.89 16.19 -4.92
C VAL A 72 -13.21 16.49 -4.22
N VAL A 73 -13.40 15.94 -3.03
CA VAL A 73 -14.59 16.18 -2.19
C VAL A 73 -14.20 16.26 -0.72
N GLU A 74 -14.99 16.96 0.07
CA GLU A 74 -14.83 16.93 1.54
C GLU A 74 -15.16 15.55 2.10
N ALA A 75 -14.32 15.04 2.99
CA ALA A 75 -14.45 13.69 3.54
C ALA A 75 -15.66 13.56 4.47
N ALA A 76 -15.84 14.48 5.42
CA ALA A 76 -16.87 14.37 6.45
C ALA A 76 -18.30 14.25 5.88
N PRO A 77 -18.77 15.06 4.92
CA PRO A 77 -20.10 14.89 4.31
C PRO A 77 -20.30 13.54 3.62
N VAL A 78 -19.23 12.96 3.08
CA VAL A 78 -19.28 11.67 2.35
C VAL A 78 -19.22 10.49 3.30
N LEU A 79 -18.30 10.54 4.26
CA LEU A 79 -18.00 9.41 5.15
C LEU A 79 -18.89 9.38 6.40
N ALA A 80 -19.35 10.55 6.86
CA ALA A 80 -20.19 10.71 8.03
C ALA A 80 -21.37 11.67 7.78
N PRO A 81 -22.28 11.35 6.86
CA PRO A 81 -23.41 12.23 6.56
C PRO A 81 -24.28 12.45 7.80
N GLY A 82 -24.58 13.73 8.08
CA GLY A 82 -25.31 14.14 9.29
C GLY A 82 -24.49 14.01 10.57
N ASP A 83 -23.17 14.22 10.46
CA ASP A 83 -22.18 14.20 11.55
C ASP A 83 -22.20 12.89 12.35
N THR A 84 -22.45 11.78 11.66
CA THR A 84 -22.45 10.45 12.28
C THR A 84 -21.78 9.44 11.36
N PHE A 85 -20.65 8.90 11.83
CA PHE A 85 -19.96 7.82 11.14
C PHE A 85 -20.70 6.49 11.30
N ARG A 86 -20.82 5.76 10.20
CA ARG A 86 -21.38 4.40 10.16
C ARG A 86 -20.57 3.58 9.16
N PRO A 87 -20.02 2.42 9.58
CA PRO A 87 -19.18 1.56 8.72
C PRO A 87 -19.83 1.21 7.37
N GLU A 88 -21.11 0.90 7.38
CA GLU A 88 -21.84 0.53 6.16
C GLU A 88 -22.02 1.71 5.19
N VAL A 89 -22.00 2.96 5.68
CA VAL A 89 -22.01 4.16 4.82
C VAL A 89 -20.65 4.36 4.17
N TYR A 90 -19.58 4.21 4.95
CA TYR A 90 -18.21 4.29 4.47
C TYR A 90 -17.94 3.26 3.36
N VAL A 91 -18.26 1.98 3.62
CA VAL A 91 -18.05 0.90 2.64
C VAL A 91 -18.85 1.17 1.37
N ARG A 92 -20.13 1.56 1.48
CA ARG A 92 -20.97 1.91 0.32
C ARG A 92 -20.43 3.12 -0.46
N ALA A 93 -19.85 4.10 0.22
CA ALA A 93 -19.23 5.25 -0.46
C ALA A 93 -18.02 4.80 -1.31
N LEU A 94 -17.17 3.92 -0.77
CA LEU A 94 -16.05 3.34 -1.51
C LEU A 94 -16.55 2.48 -2.70
N GLU A 95 -17.53 1.62 -2.49
CA GLU A 95 -18.13 0.80 -3.55
C GLU A 95 -18.72 1.67 -4.66
N ALA A 96 -19.46 2.72 -4.31
CA ALA A 96 -20.05 3.64 -5.27
C ALA A 96 -18.98 4.39 -6.09
N ALA A 97 -17.87 4.79 -5.46
CA ALA A 97 -16.74 5.43 -6.12
C ALA A 97 -16.08 4.49 -7.13
N VAL A 98 -15.84 3.23 -6.74
CA VAL A 98 -15.26 2.20 -7.63
C VAL A 98 -16.21 1.90 -8.79
N ASP A 99 -17.50 1.71 -8.51
CA ASP A 99 -18.52 1.44 -9.54
C ASP A 99 -18.63 2.61 -10.54
N ALA A 100 -18.58 3.84 -10.06
CA ALA A 100 -18.60 5.01 -10.93
C ALA A 100 -17.34 5.07 -11.81
N ALA A 101 -16.15 4.81 -11.24
CA ALA A 101 -14.92 4.77 -12.01
C ALA A 101 -14.95 3.70 -13.11
N LEU A 102 -15.37 2.49 -12.78
CA LEU A 102 -15.47 1.37 -13.75
C LEU A 102 -16.50 1.66 -14.85
N ARG A 103 -17.68 2.23 -14.51
CA ARG A 103 -18.68 2.62 -15.51
C ARG A 103 -18.18 3.67 -16.47
N ASP A 104 -17.35 4.59 -16.00
CA ASP A 104 -16.78 5.68 -16.81
C ASP A 104 -15.52 5.25 -17.58
N GLY A 105 -15.18 3.94 -17.55
CA GLY A 105 -14.10 3.35 -18.34
C GLY A 105 -12.72 3.36 -17.69
N PHE A 106 -12.62 3.74 -16.41
CA PHE A 106 -11.38 3.63 -15.65
C PHE A 106 -11.14 2.17 -15.18
N THR A 107 -9.89 1.83 -14.87
CA THR A 107 -9.53 0.47 -14.40
C THR A 107 -9.94 0.20 -12.96
N GLY A 108 -10.30 1.24 -12.18
CA GLY A 108 -10.66 1.21 -10.77
C GLY A 108 -10.62 2.60 -10.17
N ALA A 109 -10.58 2.68 -8.83
CA ALA A 109 -10.48 3.94 -8.10
C ALA A 109 -9.30 3.93 -7.14
N HIS A 110 -8.45 4.94 -7.21
CA HIS A 110 -7.44 5.25 -6.21
C HIS A 110 -8.00 6.28 -5.24
N VAL A 111 -8.26 5.88 -4.01
CA VAL A 111 -8.91 6.72 -2.98
C VAL A 111 -7.86 7.21 -2.00
N PHE A 112 -7.70 8.52 -1.90
CA PHE A 112 -6.86 9.19 -0.91
C PHE A 112 -7.75 9.79 0.16
N VAL A 113 -7.48 9.51 1.42
CA VAL A 113 -8.25 10.02 2.55
C VAL A 113 -7.32 10.80 3.48
N GLU A 114 -7.58 12.09 3.68
CA GLU A 114 -6.97 12.84 4.78
C GLU A 114 -7.60 12.41 6.09
N GLY A 115 -6.88 11.66 6.93
CA GLY A 115 -7.41 11.09 8.17
C GLY A 115 -7.88 12.11 9.19
N ALA A 116 -7.40 13.36 9.09
CA ALA A 116 -7.75 14.42 10.02
C ALA A 116 -9.25 14.82 9.98
N TRP A 117 -10.03 14.40 8.99
CA TRP A 117 -11.49 14.50 9.02
C TRP A 117 -12.09 13.83 10.27
N SER A 118 -11.43 12.79 10.80
CA SER A 118 -11.85 12.07 11.99
C SER A 118 -11.67 12.85 13.31
N LEU A 119 -10.95 13.97 13.25
CA LEU A 119 -10.80 14.90 14.38
C LEU A 119 -11.96 15.91 14.48
N SER A 120 -12.85 15.92 13.49
CA SER A 120 -14.05 16.72 13.51
C SER A 120 -15.04 16.19 14.56
N ASP A 121 -16.04 17.00 14.95
CA ASP A 121 -17.09 16.58 15.87
C ASP A 121 -18.09 15.61 15.21
N VAL A 122 -17.58 14.41 14.90
CA VAL A 122 -18.33 13.33 14.23
C VAL A 122 -18.61 12.23 15.25
N ARG A 123 -19.88 11.93 15.47
CA ARG A 123 -20.30 10.84 16.37
C ARG A 123 -19.95 9.47 15.75
N GLY A 124 -19.46 8.55 16.58
CA GLY A 124 -19.13 7.18 16.13
C GLY A 124 -17.80 7.07 15.41
N VAL A 125 -16.97 8.11 15.41
CA VAL A 125 -15.65 8.09 14.75
C VAL A 125 -14.71 7.04 15.34
N GLU A 126 -14.91 6.64 16.59
CA GLU A 126 -14.18 5.55 17.23
C GLU A 126 -14.33 4.22 16.48
N VAL A 127 -15.49 4.00 15.87
CA VAL A 127 -15.75 2.79 15.06
C VAL A 127 -14.99 2.83 13.72
N TRP A 128 -14.65 4.02 13.22
CA TRP A 128 -13.80 4.15 12.04
C TRP A 128 -12.41 3.53 12.27
N TRP A 129 -11.83 3.74 13.46
CA TRP A 129 -10.54 3.13 13.81
C TRP A 129 -10.60 1.61 13.83
N GLU A 130 -11.73 1.01 14.24
CA GLU A 130 -11.95 -0.44 14.20
C GLU A 130 -12.10 -0.93 12.76
N LEU A 131 -12.78 -0.15 11.91
CA LEU A 131 -12.94 -0.48 10.50
C LEU A 131 -11.60 -0.43 9.76
N GLU A 132 -10.74 0.55 10.04
CA GLU A 132 -9.41 0.66 9.44
C GLU A 132 -8.54 -0.59 9.70
N GLU A 133 -8.70 -1.25 10.85
CA GLU A 133 -7.97 -2.47 11.17
C GLU A 133 -8.33 -3.65 10.24
N ILE A 134 -9.51 -3.65 9.65
CA ILE A 134 -9.99 -4.67 8.72
C ILE A 134 -10.22 -4.15 7.30
N ALA A 135 -9.95 -2.87 7.03
CA ALA A 135 -10.25 -2.25 5.74
C ALA A 135 -9.54 -2.94 4.57
N HIS A 136 -8.36 -3.53 4.80
CA HIS A 136 -7.62 -4.30 3.79
C HIS A 136 -8.34 -5.61 3.37
N GLU A 137 -9.32 -6.08 4.17
CA GLU A 137 -10.14 -7.27 3.87
C GLU A 137 -11.42 -6.91 3.09
N LEU A 138 -11.71 -5.61 2.94
CA LEU A 138 -12.92 -5.18 2.22
C LEU A 138 -12.85 -5.62 0.77
N GLY A 139 -13.89 -6.33 0.33
CA GLY A 139 -13.98 -6.82 -1.04
C GLY A 139 -13.91 -5.74 -2.12
N VAL A 140 -14.24 -4.50 -1.78
CA VAL A 140 -14.15 -3.36 -2.69
C VAL A 140 -12.70 -3.09 -3.15
N LEU A 141 -11.70 -3.32 -2.31
CA LEU A 141 -10.29 -3.14 -2.67
C LEU A 141 -9.80 -4.19 -3.67
N GLN A 142 -10.52 -5.31 -3.80
CA GLN A 142 -10.20 -6.36 -4.77
C GLN A 142 -10.86 -6.14 -6.13
N ARG A 143 -11.63 -5.04 -6.29
CA ARG A 143 -12.37 -4.72 -7.50
C ARG A 143 -11.57 -3.78 -8.40
N GLY A 144 -11.22 -4.25 -9.59
CA GLY A 144 -10.40 -3.52 -10.53
C GLY A 144 -9.03 -3.14 -9.94
N ASN A 145 -8.47 -2.03 -10.39
CA ASN A 145 -7.24 -1.47 -9.85
C ASN A 145 -7.58 -0.43 -8.76
N THR A 146 -8.06 -0.90 -7.59
CA THR A 146 -8.51 -0.04 -6.49
C THR A 146 -7.47 0.02 -5.39
N VAL A 147 -7.12 1.24 -4.96
CA VAL A 147 -6.16 1.54 -3.89
C VAL A 147 -6.84 2.43 -2.86
N LEU A 148 -6.58 2.19 -1.57
CA LEU A 148 -6.96 3.08 -0.48
C LEU A 148 -5.69 3.56 0.22
N LEU A 149 -5.49 4.87 0.31
CA LEU A 149 -4.38 5.51 1.00
C LEU A 149 -4.91 6.48 2.05
N CYS A 150 -4.65 6.19 3.32
CA CYS A 150 -5.01 7.03 4.46
C CYS A 150 -3.79 7.85 4.90
N GLN A 151 -3.92 9.18 4.83
CA GLN A 151 -2.87 10.11 5.22
C GLN A 151 -3.14 10.67 6.61
N PHE A 152 -2.09 10.81 7.41
CA PHE A 152 -2.12 11.38 8.77
C PHE A 152 -1.05 12.45 8.91
N GLY A 153 -1.44 13.61 9.43
CA GLY A 153 -0.49 14.69 9.78
C GLY A 153 0.13 14.45 11.14
N GLN A 154 1.46 14.48 11.25
CA GLN A 154 2.17 14.24 12.51
C GLN A 154 1.82 15.27 13.60
N ASP A 155 1.52 16.50 13.19
CA ASP A 155 1.16 17.62 14.06
C ASP A 155 -0.34 17.65 14.46
N ARG A 156 -1.14 16.75 13.87
CA ARG A 156 -2.59 16.71 14.06
C ARG A 156 -3.04 15.61 15.01
N PHE A 157 -2.28 14.55 15.15
CA PHE A 157 -2.63 13.36 15.91
C PHE A 157 -1.65 13.11 17.05
N GLU A 158 -2.16 12.63 18.17
CA GLU A 158 -1.33 12.13 19.26
C GLU A 158 -0.50 10.92 18.82
N PRO A 159 0.71 10.72 19.39
CA PRO A 159 1.61 9.62 18.99
C PRO A 159 0.95 8.25 19.04
N GLU A 160 0.13 7.97 20.05
CA GLU A 160 -0.58 6.70 20.23
C GLU A 160 -1.60 6.44 19.12
N ALA A 161 -2.28 7.50 18.64
CA ALA A 161 -3.21 7.42 17.54
C ALA A 161 -2.46 7.14 16.21
N LEU A 162 -1.32 7.77 16.00
CA LEU A 162 -0.46 7.52 14.82
C LEU A 162 0.09 6.08 14.82
N GLU A 163 0.52 5.57 15.98
CA GLU A 163 0.96 4.18 16.10
C GLU A 163 -0.20 3.20 15.86
N ARG A 164 -1.42 3.52 16.30
CA ARG A 164 -2.60 2.71 16.01
C ARG A 164 -2.91 2.71 14.51
N ALA A 165 -2.92 3.89 13.88
CA ALA A 165 -3.12 4.02 12.46
C ALA A 165 -2.07 3.22 11.68
N GLU A 166 -0.81 3.39 12.01
CA GLU A 166 0.27 2.65 11.39
C GLU A 166 0.08 1.13 11.50
N ARG A 167 -0.31 0.62 12.68
CA ARG A 167 -0.57 -0.82 12.88
C ARG A 167 -1.80 -1.35 12.13
N ALA A 168 -2.81 -0.51 11.92
CA ALA A 168 -4.03 -0.89 11.20
C ALA A 168 -3.80 -1.12 9.70
N HIS A 169 -2.76 -0.50 9.14
CA HIS A 169 -2.49 -0.56 7.71
C HIS A 169 -1.42 -1.59 7.37
N PRO A 170 -1.63 -2.47 6.39
CA PRO A 170 -0.63 -3.44 5.96
C PRO A 170 0.56 -2.80 5.23
N LEU A 171 0.43 -1.54 4.80
CA LEU A 171 1.43 -0.86 3.98
C LEU A 171 1.70 0.55 4.51
N SER A 172 2.97 0.90 4.77
CA SER A 172 3.41 2.27 4.99
C SER A 172 3.92 2.89 3.68
N VAL A 173 3.44 4.10 3.39
CA VAL A 173 3.73 4.80 2.14
C VAL A 173 4.61 6.01 2.43
N ALA A 174 5.68 6.18 1.65
CA ALA A 174 6.55 7.34 1.76
C ALA A 174 5.77 8.63 1.50
N ALA A 175 5.90 9.61 2.39
CA ALA A 175 5.23 10.90 2.26
C ALA A 175 6.15 12.02 1.73
N SER A 176 7.42 11.72 1.49
CA SER A 176 8.38 12.68 0.94
C SER A 176 9.39 12.02 0.01
N SER A 177 10.02 12.83 -0.85
CA SER A 177 11.12 12.38 -1.71
C SER A 177 12.39 11.99 -0.93
N MET A 178 12.46 12.32 0.35
CA MET A 178 13.59 12.01 1.23
C MET A 178 13.50 10.61 1.86
N GLY A 179 12.46 9.82 1.56
CA GLY A 179 12.31 8.44 2.01
C GLY A 179 11.53 8.26 3.32
N PHE A 180 11.60 7.07 3.86
CA PHE A 180 10.84 6.61 5.02
C PHE A 180 11.44 7.08 6.35
N PRO A 181 10.62 7.25 7.41
CA PRO A 181 11.16 7.52 8.75
C PRO A 181 11.99 6.34 9.26
N ALA A 182 13.08 6.66 9.98
CA ALA A 182 14.07 5.69 10.46
C ALA A 182 13.56 4.66 11.51
N SER A 183 12.30 4.77 11.96
CA SER A 183 11.74 3.88 12.99
C SER A 183 11.35 2.49 12.50
N ALA A 184 11.65 2.20 11.27
CA ALA A 184 11.18 1.06 10.55
C ALA A 184 12.11 -0.18 10.70
N ALA A 185 11.97 -0.95 11.75
CA ALA A 185 12.89 -2.03 12.09
C ALA A 185 12.67 -3.38 11.36
N LYS A 186 11.55 -3.59 10.66
CA LYS A 186 11.30 -4.84 9.88
C LYS A 186 10.52 -4.49 8.64
N ARG A 187 11.08 -4.69 7.39
CA ARG A 187 10.44 -4.05 6.25
C ARG A 187 10.65 -4.68 4.91
N VAL A 188 9.57 -4.61 4.16
CA VAL A 188 9.57 -4.82 2.71
C VAL A 188 9.31 -3.45 2.07
N HIS A 189 10.30 -2.92 1.37
CA HIS A 189 10.19 -1.69 0.58
C HIS A 189 10.18 -2.04 -0.90
N ARG A 190 9.20 -1.52 -1.64
CA ARG A 190 9.11 -1.70 -3.09
C ARG A 190 9.60 -0.46 -3.82
N GLU A 191 10.59 -0.65 -4.68
CA GLU A 191 11.06 0.35 -5.62
C GLU A 191 11.03 -0.25 -7.03
N SER A 192 10.08 0.20 -7.85
CA SER A 192 9.80 -0.42 -9.16
C SER A 192 9.53 -1.93 -9.05
N ASP A 193 10.37 -2.77 -9.66
CA ASP A 193 10.27 -4.23 -9.64
C ASP A 193 11.18 -4.88 -8.58
N VAL A 194 11.83 -4.07 -7.74
CA VAL A 194 12.71 -4.53 -6.66
C VAL A 194 12.01 -4.36 -5.30
N LEU A 195 11.95 -5.43 -4.53
CA LEU A 195 11.54 -5.45 -3.13
C LEU A 195 12.79 -5.51 -2.26
N HIS A 196 13.08 -4.44 -1.57
CA HIS A 196 14.14 -4.41 -0.55
C HIS A 196 13.59 -4.92 0.76
N VAL A 197 14.27 -5.90 1.34
CA VAL A 197 13.85 -6.52 2.60
C VAL A 197 14.91 -6.29 3.65
N SER A 198 14.52 -5.73 4.79
CA SER A 198 15.40 -5.54 5.94
C SER A 198 14.85 -6.25 7.18
N GLY A 199 15.76 -6.74 8.03
CA GLY A 199 15.43 -7.44 9.28
C GLY A 199 15.07 -8.92 9.07
N GLU A 200 14.19 -9.46 9.92
CA GLU A 200 13.81 -10.87 9.91
C GLU A 200 12.69 -11.16 8.92
N LEU A 201 12.92 -12.10 8.02
CA LEU A 201 11.90 -12.70 7.17
C LEU A 201 11.38 -13.99 7.82
N ASP A 202 10.28 -13.85 8.53
CA ASP A 202 9.60 -14.95 9.20
C ASP A 202 8.18 -15.15 8.61
N ARG A 203 7.42 -16.07 9.17
CA ARG A 203 6.03 -16.33 8.80
C ARG A 203 5.16 -15.05 8.83
N GLY A 204 5.44 -14.14 9.75
CA GLY A 204 4.72 -12.88 9.86
C GLY A 204 5.06 -11.91 8.71
N THR A 205 6.32 -11.84 8.29
CA THR A 205 6.80 -11.03 7.15
C THR A 205 6.35 -11.60 5.80
N ALA A 206 5.98 -12.88 5.77
CA ALA A 206 5.48 -13.57 4.59
C ALA A 206 4.26 -12.87 3.93
N THR A 207 3.36 -12.35 4.76
CA THR A 207 2.17 -11.62 4.30
C THR A 207 2.54 -10.32 3.58
N LEU A 208 3.58 -9.64 4.04
CA LEU A 208 4.08 -8.40 3.43
C LEU A 208 4.67 -8.64 2.05
N LEU A 209 5.51 -9.67 1.92
CA LEU A 209 6.05 -10.06 0.62
C LEU A 209 4.92 -10.35 -0.36
N ALA A 210 3.91 -11.11 0.06
CA ALA A 210 2.76 -11.44 -0.76
C ALA A 210 1.96 -10.18 -1.17
N THR A 211 1.77 -9.23 -0.24
CA THR A 211 1.07 -7.98 -0.51
C THR A 211 1.88 -7.09 -1.46
N ALA A 212 3.17 -6.93 -1.21
CA ALA A 212 4.06 -6.12 -2.06
C ALA A 212 4.22 -6.68 -3.48
N CYS A 213 3.92 -7.97 -3.70
CA CYS A 213 3.98 -8.62 -5.01
C CYS A 213 2.62 -8.72 -5.71
N ARG A 214 1.52 -8.22 -5.13
CA ARG A 214 0.21 -8.27 -5.79
C ARG A 214 0.25 -7.61 -7.16
N GLY A 215 -0.34 -8.28 -8.16
CA GLY A 215 -0.40 -7.78 -9.53
C GLY A 215 0.90 -7.86 -10.31
N SER A 216 2.00 -8.33 -9.72
CA SER A 216 3.25 -8.55 -10.45
C SER A 216 3.13 -9.79 -11.33
N VAL A 217 3.22 -9.61 -12.65
CA VAL A 217 3.15 -10.71 -13.64
C VAL A 217 4.50 -11.00 -14.30
N GLY A 218 5.47 -10.10 -14.12
CA GLY A 218 6.83 -10.20 -14.68
C GLY A 218 7.83 -10.86 -13.74
N THR A 219 9.09 -10.46 -13.85
CA THR A 219 10.14 -10.83 -12.91
C THR A 219 10.06 -9.91 -11.68
N VAL A 220 10.02 -10.50 -10.48
CA VAL A 220 10.09 -9.79 -9.20
C VAL A 220 11.46 -10.02 -8.60
N THR A 221 12.19 -8.96 -8.30
CA THR A 221 13.48 -9.06 -7.59
C THR A 221 13.26 -8.75 -6.11
N ILE A 222 13.71 -9.65 -5.23
CA ILE A 222 13.71 -9.47 -3.78
C ILE A 222 15.16 -9.29 -3.34
N ASP A 223 15.50 -8.11 -2.88
CA ASP A 223 16.83 -7.77 -2.37
C ASP A 223 16.91 -8.08 -0.88
N LEU A 224 17.81 -8.96 -0.51
CA LEU A 224 17.99 -9.49 0.85
C LEU A 224 19.29 -8.98 1.52
N ALA A 225 19.91 -7.92 0.98
CA ALA A 225 21.15 -7.37 1.53
C ALA A 225 21.06 -7.01 3.01
N GLU A 226 19.91 -6.55 3.47
CA GLU A 226 19.65 -6.16 4.85
C GLU A 226 18.81 -7.19 5.63
N ALA A 227 18.55 -8.37 5.04
CA ALA A 227 17.82 -9.44 5.72
C ALA A 227 18.73 -10.15 6.74
N THR A 228 18.27 -10.24 8.00
CA THR A 228 19.01 -10.83 9.10
C THR A 228 18.55 -12.24 9.45
N PHE A 229 17.37 -12.63 8.99
CA PHE A 229 16.78 -13.96 9.24
C PHE A 229 15.85 -14.35 8.08
N PHE A 230 15.75 -15.67 7.83
CA PHE A 230 14.88 -16.24 6.79
C PHE A 230 14.42 -17.63 7.22
N ASP A 231 13.12 -17.82 7.45
CA ASP A 231 12.54 -19.09 7.88
C ASP A 231 11.77 -19.83 6.76
N VAL A 232 11.21 -20.98 7.11
CA VAL A 232 10.37 -21.78 6.20
C VAL A 232 9.08 -21.04 5.80
N GLY A 233 8.57 -20.14 6.66
CA GLY A 233 7.40 -19.31 6.36
C GLY A 233 7.71 -18.31 5.25
N ALA A 234 8.86 -17.64 5.34
CA ALA A 234 9.39 -16.75 4.30
C ALA A 234 9.60 -17.52 2.98
N TYR A 235 10.20 -18.70 3.03
CA TYR A 235 10.36 -19.54 1.85
C TYR A 235 9.01 -19.86 1.18
N ARG A 236 8.00 -20.25 1.95
CA ARG A 236 6.65 -20.54 1.42
C ARG A 236 6.00 -19.31 0.78
N ALA A 237 6.22 -18.11 1.34
CA ALA A 237 5.73 -16.87 0.75
C ALA A 237 6.40 -16.60 -0.59
N VAL A 238 7.72 -16.69 -0.67
CA VAL A 238 8.48 -16.52 -1.90
C VAL A 238 8.05 -17.54 -2.95
N THR A 239 7.86 -18.80 -2.57
CA THR A 239 7.33 -19.86 -3.43
C THR A 239 5.93 -19.53 -3.96
N LYS A 240 5.05 -18.99 -3.12
CA LYS A 240 3.70 -18.56 -3.55
C LYS A 240 3.78 -17.41 -4.55
N ILE A 241 4.68 -16.45 -4.34
CA ILE A 241 4.92 -15.36 -5.26
C ILE A 241 5.45 -15.90 -6.60
N ALA A 242 6.42 -16.81 -6.58
CA ALA A 242 6.98 -17.42 -7.79
C ALA A 242 5.91 -18.15 -8.63
N LYS A 243 4.86 -18.68 -8.01
CA LYS A 243 3.72 -19.30 -8.71
C LYS A 243 2.76 -18.28 -9.34
N SER A 244 2.81 -17.01 -8.94
CA SER A 244 1.91 -15.94 -9.43
C SER A 244 2.59 -14.97 -10.41
N CYS A 245 3.91 -15.02 -10.56
CA CYS A 245 4.68 -14.21 -11.50
C CYS A 245 5.55 -15.07 -12.42
N LYS A 246 6.19 -14.46 -13.40
CA LYS A 246 7.05 -15.18 -14.36
C LYS A 246 8.30 -15.77 -13.70
N GLN A 247 8.90 -15.02 -12.78
CA GLN A 247 10.13 -15.38 -12.07
C GLN A 247 10.27 -14.58 -10.79
N VAL A 248 10.83 -15.19 -9.73
CA VAL A 248 11.34 -14.47 -8.55
C VAL A 248 12.85 -14.59 -8.55
N ARG A 249 13.54 -13.46 -8.38
CA ARG A 249 14.98 -13.36 -8.22
C ARG A 249 15.30 -12.89 -6.81
N LEU A 250 16.03 -13.68 -6.04
CA LEU A 250 16.57 -13.29 -4.72
C LEU A 250 17.98 -12.74 -4.95
N ARG A 251 18.15 -11.44 -4.77
CA ARG A 251 19.43 -10.74 -4.91
C ARG A 251 20.06 -10.55 -3.54
N ASN A 252 21.40 -10.58 -3.47
CA ASN A 252 22.17 -10.42 -2.23
C ASN A 252 21.74 -11.41 -1.13
N ALA A 253 21.34 -12.62 -1.51
CA ALA A 253 20.86 -13.63 -0.58
C ALA A 253 22.00 -14.17 0.30
N PRO A 254 21.94 -14.03 1.64
CA PRO A 254 22.93 -14.63 2.53
C PRO A 254 23.05 -16.14 2.31
N SER A 255 24.23 -16.71 2.54
CA SER A 255 24.49 -18.14 2.29
C SER A 255 23.53 -19.09 3.04
N ILE A 256 23.00 -18.66 4.18
CA ILE A 256 21.98 -19.42 4.92
C ILE A 256 20.66 -19.46 4.15
N VAL A 257 20.25 -18.35 3.53
CA VAL A 257 19.03 -18.25 2.71
C VAL A 257 19.18 -19.17 1.49
N GLN A 258 20.32 -19.10 0.79
CA GLN A 258 20.58 -19.96 -0.35
C GLN A 258 20.46 -21.45 0.02
N ARG A 259 21.03 -21.87 1.16
CA ARG A 259 20.92 -23.24 1.66
C ARG A 259 19.48 -23.65 1.96
N VAL A 260 18.68 -22.77 2.60
CA VAL A 260 17.27 -23.04 2.89
C VAL A 260 16.46 -23.18 1.59
N VAL A 261 16.70 -22.29 0.63
CA VAL A 261 16.04 -22.33 -0.67
C VAL A 261 16.38 -23.62 -1.41
N PHE A 262 17.65 -23.99 -1.47
CA PHE A 262 18.09 -25.25 -2.09
C PHE A 262 17.50 -26.50 -1.40
N ALA A 263 17.52 -26.55 -0.08
CA ALA A 263 17.01 -27.69 0.67
C ALA A 263 15.51 -27.95 0.46
N LEU A 264 14.73 -26.88 0.25
CA LEU A 264 13.27 -26.95 0.12
C LEU A 264 12.76 -26.91 -1.33
N SER A 265 13.63 -26.65 -2.30
CA SER A 265 13.24 -26.48 -3.72
C SER A 265 12.63 -27.73 -4.34
N GLY A 266 13.13 -28.89 -4.00
CA GLY A 266 12.65 -30.17 -4.53
C GLY A 266 11.18 -30.48 -4.20
N GLU A 267 10.67 -29.92 -3.09
CA GLU A 267 9.28 -30.13 -2.66
C GLU A 267 8.28 -29.18 -3.39
N ALA A 268 8.80 -28.07 -3.93
CA ALA A 268 7.94 -27.01 -4.47
C ALA A 268 7.74 -27.02 -6.00
N GLY A 269 8.43 -27.89 -6.71
CA GLY A 269 8.38 -27.92 -8.20
C GLY A 269 8.91 -26.64 -8.82
N LEU A 270 9.94 -26.03 -8.22
CA LEU A 270 10.56 -24.79 -8.68
C LEU A 270 11.92 -25.09 -9.31
N GLU A 271 12.16 -24.50 -10.48
CA GLU A 271 13.50 -24.41 -11.05
C GLU A 271 14.27 -23.29 -10.37
N ILE A 272 15.47 -23.58 -9.88
CA ILE A 272 16.35 -22.64 -9.19
C ILE A 272 17.62 -22.46 -10.00
N GLU A 273 17.94 -21.22 -10.33
CA GLU A 273 19.19 -20.80 -10.93
C GLU A 273 19.93 -19.90 -9.94
N VAL A 274 21.22 -20.14 -9.73
CA VAL A 274 22.10 -19.29 -8.91
C VAL A 274 23.11 -18.63 -9.83
N GLU A 275 23.09 -17.30 -9.85
CA GLU A 275 24.08 -16.50 -10.56
C GLU A 275 24.75 -15.59 -9.52
N ASP A 276 26.05 -15.70 -9.33
CA ASP A 276 26.91 -14.93 -8.41
C ASP A 276 26.22 -14.58 -7.07
N ASP A 277 25.54 -13.44 -6.99
CA ASP A 277 24.87 -12.94 -5.78
C ASP A 277 23.33 -13.08 -5.83
N ALA A 278 22.77 -13.81 -6.78
CA ALA A 278 21.33 -13.96 -6.94
C ALA A 278 20.88 -15.42 -7.07
N VAL A 279 19.74 -15.74 -6.45
CA VAL A 279 19.03 -17.00 -6.63
C VAL A 279 17.73 -16.72 -7.36
N SER A 280 17.51 -17.33 -8.51
CA SER A 280 16.29 -17.19 -9.31
C SER A 280 15.40 -18.42 -9.16
N MET A 281 14.10 -18.21 -9.05
CA MET A 281 13.09 -19.26 -8.94
C MET A 281 11.98 -19.04 -9.94
N ARG A 282 11.59 -20.10 -10.66
CA ARG A 282 10.44 -20.13 -11.55
C ARG A 282 9.72 -21.48 -11.45
N VAL A 283 8.44 -21.50 -11.80
CA VAL A 283 7.70 -22.74 -11.93
C VAL A 283 8.12 -23.40 -13.23
N GLY A 284 8.57 -24.66 -13.16
CA GLY A 284 8.94 -25.47 -14.31
C GLY A 284 7.75 -25.91 -15.14
#